data_1c873cd120bae5cbd96e106d89af6000
#
_entry.id   1c873cd120bae5cbd96e106d89af6000
#
_cell.length_a   1.000
_cell.length_b   1.000
_cell.length_c   1.000
_cell.angle_alpha   90.00
_cell.angle_beta   90.00
_cell.angle_gamma   90.00
#
_symmetry.space_group_name_H-M   'P 1'
#
loop_
_entity.id
_entity.type
_entity.pdbx_description
1 polymer ?
#
loop_
_entity_poly.entity_id
_entity_poly.type
_entity_poly.pdbx_seq_one_letter_code
_entity_poly.pdbx_strand_id
1 'polypeptide(L)'
;SVITKNPFESKDLFQRDMDKPILWIFYDTSIPNARKYADFGARSSRALNLPFMNLCYESIVKHNKGQYRIEVVDGLTGLAEKLGGWEELPPKFQNPLVTLEPSDFCWIRAALLSKFGGLWVSPATICLAPFGSLPAKPVFFGTDPDESFAGTAGTPVPNFQVCWAPLPNCPFWVAWEAKSRKRVTFSGGGDTARNDHKWEFLSLSALYPEIEIRPQTEVSRKGAGGRRIQIEDLLAAGQEGDWPFEVYSTSVYIPLPWPELRDRRAFGWFLRMSEHQIKESDLVIRDMFKLAGVV
;
A
#
# COMPACT_ATOMS: atom_id res chain seq x y z
N SER A 1 -2.07 41.10 -17.63
CA SER A 1 -0.73 41.01 -17.01
C SER A 1 -0.24 39.58 -17.03
N VAL A 2 0.77 39.33 -17.85
CA VAL A 2 1.47 38.05 -17.88
C VAL A 2 2.29 37.98 -16.61
N ILE A 3 1.90 37.13 -15.66
CA ILE A 3 2.71 36.81 -14.50
C ILE A 3 3.87 35.94 -15.03
N THR A 4 5.00 36.57 -15.26
CA THR A 4 6.24 35.85 -15.54
C THR A 4 6.66 35.15 -14.26
N LYS A 5 6.41 33.83 -14.18
CA LYS A 5 6.96 33.00 -13.11
C LYS A 5 8.49 33.12 -13.16
N ASN A 6 9.07 33.55 -12.05
CA ASN A 6 10.51 33.63 -11.91
C ASN A 6 11.11 32.23 -12.14
N PRO A 7 11.95 32.02 -13.17
CA PRO A 7 12.51 30.70 -13.46
C PRO A 7 13.41 30.17 -12.32
N PHE A 8 13.88 31.03 -11.43
CA PHE A 8 14.66 30.63 -10.25
C PHE A 8 13.76 30.00 -9.16
N GLU A 9 12.53 30.51 -8.97
CA GLU A 9 11.60 29.94 -8.02
C GLU A 9 11.15 28.52 -8.43
N SER A 10 10.98 28.28 -9.73
CA SER A 10 10.59 26.95 -10.21
C SER A 10 11.71 25.92 -10.05
N LYS A 11 12.99 26.32 -10.14
CA LYS A 11 14.13 25.44 -9.90
C LYS A 11 14.26 25.09 -8.42
N ASP A 12 14.07 26.07 -7.54
CA ASP A 12 14.12 25.83 -6.09
C ASP A 12 13.00 24.90 -5.63
N LEU A 13 11.79 25.06 -6.15
CA LEU A 13 10.66 24.17 -5.84
C LEU A 13 10.92 22.77 -6.37
N PHE A 14 11.44 22.63 -7.59
CA PHE A 14 11.81 21.34 -8.16
C PHE A 14 12.90 20.65 -7.34
N GLN A 15 13.93 21.37 -6.94
CA GLN A 15 15.01 20.84 -6.11
C GLN A 15 14.49 20.42 -4.72
N ARG A 16 13.60 21.18 -4.11
CA ARG A 16 12.98 20.82 -2.82
C ARG A 16 12.17 19.55 -2.91
N ASP A 17 11.40 19.35 -4.01
CA ASP A 17 10.65 18.11 -4.21
C ASP A 17 11.56 16.90 -4.47
N MET A 18 12.69 17.10 -5.19
CA MET A 18 13.67 16.04 -5.42
C MET A 18 14.41 15.61 -4.15
N ASP A 19 14.53 16.51 -3.15
CA ASP A 19 15.17 16.22 -1.87
C ASP A 19 14.25 15.48 -0.90
N LYS A 20 12.94 15.46 -1.17
CA LYS A 20 11.98 14.71 -0.35
C LYS A 20 12.12 13.21 -0.61
N PRO A 21 11.97 12.39 0.44
CA PRO A 21 11.88 10.95 0.23
C PRO A 21 10.65 10.61 -0.62
N ILE A 22 10.74 9.51 -1.36
CA ILE A 22 9.67 9.07 -2.23
C ILE A 22 8.63 8.31 -1.40
N LEU A 23 7.35 8.56 -1.67
CA LEU A 23 6.25 7.72 -1.25
C LEU A 23 5.73 6.98 -2.48
N TRP A 24 5.86 5.65 -2.46
CA TRP A 24 5.51 4.77 -3.58
C TRP A 24 4.09 4.26 -3.44
N ILE A 25 3.30 4.39 -4.51
CA ILE A 25 1.99 3.76 -4.62
C ILE A 25 1.99 2.90 -5.88
N PHE A 26 1.93 1.59 -5.70
CA PHE A 26 1.90 0.63 -6.80
C PHE A 26 0.46 0.18 -7.07
N TYR A 27 -0.02 0.40 -8.28
CA TYR A 27 -1.34 -0.09 -8.70
C TYR A 27 -1.20 -1.35 -9.54
N ASP A 28 -1.84 -2.41 -9.08
CA ASP A 28 -1.94 -3.66 -9.84
C ASP A 28 -2.94 -3.48 -10.98
N THR A 29 -2.43 -3.42 -12.21
CA THR A 29 -3.25 -3.25 -13.42
C THR A 29 -3.69 -4.59 -14.02
N SER A 30 -3.26 -5.71 -13.44
CA SER A 30 -3.60 -7.06 -13.91
C SER A 30 -4.99 -7.53 -13.47
N ILE A 31 -5.72 -6.74 -12.67
CA ILE A 31 -7.02 -7.10 -12.10
C ILE A 31 -8.10 -7.09 -13.19
N PRO A 32 -8.60 -8.27 -13.63
CA PRO A 32 -9.51 -8.33 -14.78
C PRO A 32 -10.87 -7.65 -14.53
N ASN A 33 -11.36 -7.71 -13.29
CA ASN A 33 -12.69 -7.22 -12.95
C ASN A 33 -12.77 -5.69 -12.81
N ALA A 34 -11.68 -5.04 -12.45
CA ALA A 34 -11.61 -3.59 -12.39
C ALA A 34 -11.76 -2.94 -13.77
N ARG A 35 -11.36 -3.65 -14.83
CA ARG A 35 -11.42 -3.15 -16.21
C ARG A 35 -12.78 -3.36 -16.88
N LYS A 36 -13.55 -4.35 -16.47
CA LYS A 36 -14.87 -4.64 -17.09
C LYS A 36 -15.93 -3.60 -16.80
N TYR A 37 -15.74 -2.82 -15.77
CA TYR A 37 -16.66 -1.76 -15.36
C TYR A 37 -16.06 -0.37 -15.57
N ALA A 38 -14.84 -0.31 -16.11
CA ALA A 38 -14.30 0.95 -16.58
C ALA A 38 -15.22 1.51 -17.65
N ASP A 39 -15.52 2.76 -17.55
CA ASP A 39 -16.23 3.50 -18.58
C ASP A 39 -15.55 3.22 -19.93
N PHE A 40 -16.34 2.79 -20.90
CA PHE A 40 -15.86 2.51 -22.25
C PHE A 40 -15.13 3.70 -22.91
N GLY A 41 -15.26 4.89 -22.34
CA GLY A 41 -14.57 6.11 -22.80
C GLY A 41 -13.27 6.43 -22.07
N ALA A 42 -12.97 5.82 -20.96
CA ALA A 42 -11.79 6.15 -20.15
C ALA A 42 -10.57 5.39 -20.63
N ARG A 43 -9.89 5.92 -21.62
CA ARG A 43 -8.73 5.27 -22.27
C ARG A 43 -7.43 5.25 -21.46
N SER A 44 -7.33 5.90 -20.30
CA SER A 44 -6.02 6.12 -19.71
C SER A 44 -6.01 6.33 -18.22
N SER A 45 -7.07 6.09 -17.52
CA SER A 45 -6.99 6.32 -16.10
C SER A 45 -6.65 5.05 -15.35
N ARG A 46 -5.47 4.97 -15.00
CA ARG A 46 -4.80 4.09 -14.06
C ARG A 46 -5.75 3.74 -12.92
N ALA A 47 -5.70 3.62 -11.88
CA ALA A 47 -6.54 3.29 -10.75
C ALA A 47 -7.94 3.95 -10.72
N LEU A 48 -8.27 4.80 -11.65
CA LEU A 48 -9.53 5.55 -11.68
C LEU A 48 -10.77 4.69 -11.94
N ASN A 49 -10.60 3.41 -12.25
CA ASN A 49 -11.68 2.45 -12.41
C ASN A 49 -12.28 1.97 -11.09
N LEU A 50 -11.67 2.36 -9.98
CA LEU A 50 -12.10 2.02 -8.63
C LEU A 50 -12.23 3.33 -7.83
N PRO A 51 -13.43 3.94 -7.80
CA PRO A 51 -13.62 5.25 -7.19
C PRO A 51 -13.18 5.33 -5.72
N PHE A 52 -13.37 4.26 -4.95
CA PHE A 52 -12.91 4.24 -3.56
C PHE A 52 -11.37 4.35 -3.45
N MET A 53 -10.62 3.82 -4.41
CA MET A 53 -9.15 3.97 -4.42
C MET A 53 -8.72 5.40 -4.72
N ASN A 54 -9.52 6.16 -5.46
CA ASN A 54 -9.26 7.60 -5.65
C ASN A 54 -9.38 8.35 -4.32
N LEU A 55 -10.36 8.02 -3.51
CA LEU A 55 -10.50 8.59 -2.17
C LEU A 55 -9.34 8.18 -1.25
N CYS A 56 -8.89 6.93 -1.34
CA CYS A 56 -7.67 6.50 -0.65
C CYS A 56 -6.46 7.32 -1.10
N TYR A 57 -6.27 7.47 -2.40
CA TYR A 57 -5.18 8.27 -2.98
C TYR A 57 -5.22 9.72 -2.49
N GLU A 58 -6.40 10.35 -2.53
CA GLU A 58 -6.58 11.72 -2.03
C GLU A 58 -6.16 11.83 -0.56
N SER A 59 -6.51 10.84 0.26
CA SER A 59 -6.14 10.83 1.68
C SER A 59 -4.62 10.72 1.88
N ILE A 60 -3.96 9.87 1.09
CA ILE A 60 -2.50 9.70 1.15
C ILE A 60 -1.80 10.99 0.74
N VAL A 61 -2.21 11.59 -0.36
CA VAL A 61 -1.62 12.84 -0.86
C VAL A 61 -1.87 13.98 0.11
N LYS A 62 -3.09 14.13 0.60
CA LYS A 62 -3.46 15.20 1.52
C LYS A 62 -2.54 15.27 2.73
N HIS A 63 -2.26 14.12 3.34
CA HIS A 63 -1.49 14.06 4.58
C HIS A 63 0.02 14.00 4.37
N ASN A 64 0.51 13.69 3.17
CA ASN A 64 1.92 13.37 2.98
C ASN A 64 2.66 14.20 1.92
N LYS A 65 1.96 14.95 1.07
CA LYS A 65 2.60 15.74 -0.01
C LYS A 65 3.61 16.79 0.48
N GLY A 66 3.49 17.22 1.73
CA GLY A 66 4.41 18.19 2.31
C GLY A 66 5.78 17.61 2.64
N GLN A 67 5.85 16.32 2.95
CA GLN A 67 7.07 15.64 3.40
C GLN A 67 7.60 14.59 2.43
N TYR A 68 6.77 14.12 1.50
CA TYR A 68 7.11 13.08 0.54
C TYR A 68 6.84 13.52 -0.89
N ARG A 69 7.66 13.03 -1.80
CA ARG A 69 7.37 13.07 -3.24
C ARG A 69 6.55 11.85 -3.61
N ILE A 70 5.31 12.04 -4.03
CA ILE A 70 4.41 10.93 -4.36
C ILE A 70 4.75 10.40 -5.76
N GLU A 71 5.08 9.12 -5.85
CA GLU A 71 5.36 8.42 -7.11
C GLU A 71 4.37 7.28 -7.29
N VAL A 72 3.60 7.34 -8.35
CA VAL A 72 2.66 6.29 -8.74
C VAL A 72 3.34 5.35 -9.72
N VAL A 73 3.31 4.06 -9.43
CA VAL A 73 3.81 3.00 -10.31
C VAL A 73 2.63 2.24 -10.89
N ASP A 74 2.49 2.30 -12.20
CA ASP A 74 1.34 1.80 -12.93
C ASP A 74 1.57 0.37 -13.41
N GLY A 75 1.34 -0.58 -12.54
CA GLY A 75 1.50 -2.01 -12.80
C GLY A 75 2.93 -2.41 -13.12
N LEU A 76 3.07 -3.57 -13.71
CA LEU A 76 4.38 -4.11 -14.08
C LEU A 76 5.07 -3.28 -15.18
N THR A 77 4.31 -2.64 -16.06
CA THR A 77 4.87 -1.73 -17.06
C THR A 77 5.55 -0.54 -16.39
N GLY A 78 4.88 0.11 -15.45
CA GLY A 78 5.46 1.21 -14.68
C GLY A 78 6.65 0.75 -13.83
N LEU A 79 6.58 -0.44 -13.26
CA LEU A 79 7.69 -1.02 -12.50
C LEU A 79 8.91 -1.27 -13.39
N ALA A 80 8.71 -1.85 -14.58
CA ALA A 80 9.79 -2.07 -15.54
C ALA A 80 10.48 -0.75 -15.92
N GLU A 81 9.71 0.30 -16.18
CA GLU A 81 10.27 1.63 -16.47
C GLU A 81 11.13 2.15 -15.32
N LYS A 82 10.65 2.02 -14.09
CA LYS A 82 11.40 2.46 -12.90
C LYS A 82 12.69 1.67 -12.68
N LEU A 83 12.66 0.37 -12.92
CA LEU A 83 13.80 -0.50 -12.68
C LEU A 83 14.83 -0.52 -13.83
N GLY A 84 14.49 0.05 -14.99
CA GLY A 84 15.41 0.17 -16.12
C GLY A 84 15.13 -0.77 -17.28
N GLY A 85 14.04 -1.51 -17.28
CA GLY A 85 13.61 -2.38 -18.36
C GLY A 85 12.96 -3.67 -17.87
N TRP A 86 12.27 -4.36 -18.77
CA TRP A 86 11.61 -5.64 -18.47
C TRP A 86 12.58 -6.74 -18.07
N GLU A 87 13.80 -6.69 -18.57
CA GLU A 87 14.89 -7.64 -18.23
C GLU A 87 15.30 -7.58 -16.76
N GLU A 88 15.01 -6.47 -16.08
CA GLU A 88 15.29 -6.32 -14.64
C GLU A 88 14.27 -7.07 -13.76
N LEU A 89 13.14 -7.47 -14.33
CA LEU A 89 12.12 -8.20 -13.62
C LEU A 89 12.38 -9.71 -13.67
N PRO A 90 12.03 -10.47 -12.61
CA PRO A 90 12.01 -11.94 -12.68
C PRO A 90 11.14 -12.41 -13.85
N PRO A 91 11.45 -13.58 -14.45
CA PRO A 91 10.71 -14.09 -15.61
C PRO A 91 9.20 -14.13 -15.44
N LYS A 92 8.71 -14.47 -14.25
CA LYS A 92 7.28 -14.46 -13.91
C LYS A 92 6.62 -13.13 -14.22
N PHE A 93 7.29 -12.02 -13.94
CA PHE A 93 6.74 -10.67 -14.07
C PHE A 93 7.05 -10.01 -15.43
N GLN A 94 7.73 -10.70 -16.31
CA GLN A 94 7.95 -10.24 -17.67
C GLN A 94 6.69 -10.40 -18.55
N ASN A 95 5.69 -11.09 -18.05
CA ASN A 95 4.36 -11.11 -18.63
C ASN A 95 3.46 -10.08 -17.94
N PRO A 96 3.06 -8.99 -18.62
CA PRO A 96 2.25 -7.93 -17.99
C PRO A 96 0.83 -8.39 -17.61
N LEU A 97 0.39 -9.55 -18.07
CA LEU A 97 -0.93 -10.10 -17.78
C LEU A 97 -0.93 -11.09 -16.62
N VAL A 98 0.21 -11.34 -15.99
CA VAL A 98 0.28 -12.24 -14.84
C VAL A 98 -0.56 -11.73 -13.68
N THR A 99 -1.28 -12.63 -13.02
CA THR A 99 -2.00 -12.31 -11.78
C THR A 99 -1.02 -12.28 -10.62
N LEU A 100 -1.00 -11.16 -9.90
CA LEU A 100 -0.11 -10.97 -8.76
C LEU A 100 -0.73 -11.54 -7.49
N GLU A 101 0.03 -12.38 -6.81
CA GLU A 101 -0.30 -12.93 -5.50
C GLU A 101 0.29 -12.07 -4.37
N PRO A 102 -0.19 -12.19 -3.12
CA PRO A 102 0.35 -11.41 -2.00
C PRO A 102 1.87 -11.53 -1.83
N SER A 103 2.43 -12.71 -2.05
CA SER A 103 3.87 -12.94 -1.97
C SER A 103 4.65 -12.30 -3.12
N ASP A 104 4.02 -12.02 -4.26
CA ASP A 104 4.63 -11.31 -5.39
C ASP A 104 4.85 -9.84 -5.07
N PHE A 105 3.91 -9.21 -4.37
CA PHE A 105 4.05 -7.82 -3.91
C PHE A 105 5.26 -7.65 -3.00
N CYS A 106 5.67 -8.69 -2.30
CA CYS A 106 6.87 -8.67 -1.48
C CYS A 106 8.12 -8.36 -2.30
N TRP A 107 8.28 -9.02 -3.46
CA TRP A 107 9.40 -8.72 -4.35
C TRP A 107 9.29 -7.31 -4.95
N ILE A 108 8.12 -6.92 -5.42
CA ILE A 108 7.88 -5.60 -6.03
C ILE A 108 8.26 -4.49 -5.04
N ARG A 109 7.81 -4.60 -3.82
CA ARG A 109 8.12 -3.68 -2.72
C ARG A 109 9.63 -3.64 -2.44
N ALA A 110 10.24 -4.80 -2.26
CA ALA A 110 11.68 -4.90 -1.99
C ALA A 110 12.53 -4.35 -3.16
N ALA A 111 12.11 -4.57 -4.39
CA ALA A 111 12.79 -4.06 -5.58
C ALA A 111 12.82 -2.51 -5.60
N LEU A 112 11.69 -1.87 -5.35
CA LEU A 112 11.62 -0.41 -5.30
C LEU A 112 12.38 0.15 -4.10
N LEU A 113 12.17 -0.42 -2.92
CA LEU A 113 12.77 0.08 -1.68
C LEU A 113 14.28 -0.16 -1.62
N SER A 114 14.78 -1.25 -2.17
CA SER A 114 16.23 -1.50 -2.24
C SER A 114 16.94 -0.57 -3.21
N LYS A 115 16.33 -0.29 -4.35
CA LYS A 115 16.95 0.53 -5.40
C LYS A 115 16.87 2.03 -5.09
N PHE A 116 15.75 2.50 -4.57
CA PHE A 116 15.47 3.92 -4.43
C PHE A 116 15.29 4.39 -2.98
N GLY A 117 15.03 3.48 -2.06
CA GLY A 117 14.54 3.86 -0.74
C GLY A 117 13.12 4.42 -0.79
N GLY A 118 12.66 4.94 0.33
CA GLY A 118 11.37 5.59 0.43
C GLY A 118 10.33 4.80 1.21
N LEU A 119 9.10 5.26 1.13
CA LEU A 119 7.94 4.71 1.85
C LEU A 119 7.00 4.02 0.87
N TRP A 120 6.83 2.71 1.03
CA TRP A 120 5.80 1.96 0.31
C TRP A 120 4.47 2.10 1.04
N VAL A 121 3.43 2.51 0.32
CA VAL A 121 2.06 2.59 0.83
C VAL A 121 1.13 1.86 -0.13
N SER A 122 0.41 0.85 0.37
CA SER A 122 -0.60 0.16 -0.42
C SER A 122 -1.69 1.14 -0.89
N PRO A 123 -2.16 1.03 -2.14
CA PRO A 123 -3.23 1.91 -2.63
C PRO A 123 -4.56 1.73 -1.90
N ALA A 124 -4.78 0.59 -1.25
CA ALA A 124 -5.96 0.33 -0.42
C ALA A 124 -5.75 0.78 1.03
N THR A 125 -5.32 2.02 1.20
CA THR A 125 -5.01 2.65 2.50
C THR A 125 -5.79 3.93 2.65
N ILE A 126 -6.57 4.06 3.73
CA ILE A 126 -7.19 5.33 4.10
C ILE A 126 -6.24 6.03 5.08
N CYS A 127 -5.58 7.08 4.65
CA CYS A 127 -4.61 7.80 5.45
C CYS A 127 -5.31 8.84 6.34
N LEU A 128 -5.12 8.72 7.65
CA LEU A 128 -5.77 9.59 8.64
C LEU A 128 -4.87 10.73 9.11
N ALA A 129 -3.55 10.54 9.02
CA ALA A 129 -2.56 11.47 9.52
C ALA A 129 -1.26 11.32 8.72
N PRO A 130 -0.36 12.31 8.76
CA PRO A 130 0.96 12.19 8.12
C PRO A 130 1.76 11.04 8.72
N PHE A 131 2.51 10.31 7.85
CA PHE A 131 3.46 9.32 8.33
C PHE A 131 4.66 9.95 9.06
N GLY A 132 4.90 11.24 8.81
CA GLY A 132 5.94 11.99 9.46
C GLY A 132 7.35 11.67 8.97
N SER A 133 8.34 12.21 9.69
CA SER A 133 9.75 11.88 9.46
C SER A 133 10.06 10.53 10.06
N LEU A 134 10.73 9.66 9.27
CA LEU A 134 11.04 8.30 9.67
C LEU A 134 12.54 8.13 9.95
N PRO A 135 12.91 7.22 10.85
CA PRO A 135 14.30 7.06 11.27
C PRO A 135 15.19 6.43 10.20
N ALA A 136 16.51 6.45 10.43
CA ALA A 136 17.52 5.85 9.54
C ALA A 136 17.60 4.32 9.69
N LYS A 137 16.45 3.65 9.71
CA LYS A 137 16.31 2.19 9.81
C LYS A 137 15.02 1.75 9.13
N PRO A 138 14.88 0.48 8.73
CA PRO A 138 13.62 -0.03 8.22
C PRO A 138 12.51 0.08 9.25
N VAL A 139 11.32 0.51 8.80
CA VAL A 139 10.14 0.67 9.66
C VAL A 139 8.94 -0.01 9.00
N PHE A 140 8.16 -0.69 9.82
CA PHE A 140 6.88 -1.27 9.45
C PHE A 140 5.80 -0.72 10.39
N PHE A 141 4.66 -0.37 9.85
CA PHE A 141 3.55 0.18 10.64
C PHE A 141 2.58 -0.92 11.03
N GLY A 142 2.59 -1.27 12.31
CA GLY A 142 1.68 -2.26 12.88
C GLY A 142 2.09 -3.70 12.62
N THR A 143 1.55 -4.59 13.44
CA THR A 143 1.73 -6.03 13.31
C THR A 143 0.64 -6.65 12.44
N ASP A 144 0.94 -7.81 11.83
CA ASP A 144 -0.07 -8.59 11.12
C ASP A 144 -1.04 -9.18 12.16
N PRO A 145 -2.35 -8.88 12.04
CA PRO A 145 -3.35 -9.43 12.94
C PRO A 145 -3.78 -10.88 12.62
N ASP A 146 -3.13 -11.53 11.66
CA ASP A 146 -3.44 -12.91 11.29
C ASP A 146 -2.88 -13.88 12.34
N GLU A 147 -3.75 -14.29 13.27
CA GLU A 147 -3.42 -15.21 14.37
C GLU A 147 -3.03 -16.61 13.87
N SER A 148 -3.43 -16.99 12.64
CA SER A 148 -3.08 -18.31 12.09
C SER A 148 -1.58 -18.48 11.87
N PHE A 149 -0.84 -17.38 11.81
CA PHE A 149 0.62 -17.38 11.67
C PHE A 149 1.35 -17.22 13.02
N ALA A 150 0.66 -17.06 14.12
CA ALA A 150 1.24 -16.78 15.45
C ALA A 150 2.05 -17.95 16.05
N GLY A 151 2.28 -19.04 15.31
CA GLY A 151 2.94 -20.25 15.80
C GLY A 151 4.46 -20.22 15.92
N THR A 152 5.11 -19.11 15.62
CA THR A 152 6.58 -19.01 15.68
C THR A 152 7.04 -18.13 16.82
N ALA A 153 7.16 -18.72 18.00
CA ALA A 153 8.02 -18.26 19.11
C ALA A 153 7.93 -16.77 19.47
N GLY A 154 6.77 -16.14 19.34
CA GLY A 154 6.56 -14.77 19.85
C GLY A 154 7.20 -13.65 19.04
N THR A 155 7.77 -13.93 17.88
CA THR A 155 8.29 -12.88 16.99
C THR A 155 7.14 -12.26 16.20
N PRO A 156 6.87 -10.96 16.34
CA PRO A 156 5.79 -10.33 15.60
C PRO A 156 6.13 -10.24 14.11
N VAL A 157 5.17 -10.57 13.26
CA VAL A 157 5.23 -10.30 11.83
C VAL A 157 4.55 -8.96 11.59
N PRO A 158 5.18 -8.03 10.86
CA PRO A 158 4.56 -6.75 10.59
C PRO A 158 3.42 -6.86 9.58
N ASN A 159 2.57 -5.87 9.60
CA ASN A 159 1.69 -5.57 8.49
C ASN A 159 2.53 -4.94 7.36
N PHE A 160 2.50 -5.54 6.18
CA PHE A 160 3.31 -5.09 5.05
C PHE A 160 2.64 -4.00 4.20
N GLN A 161 1.60 -3.38 4.70
CA GLN A 161 0.86 -2.35 3.97
C GLN A 161 1.62 -1.05 3.84
N VAL A 162 2.38 -0.68 4.86
CA VAL A 162 3.23 0.51 4.88
C VAL A 162 4.61 0.13 5.38
N CYS A 163 5.62 0.33 4.55
CA CYS A 163 7.00 -0.08 4.80
C CYS A 163 7.99 1.00 4.39
N TRP A 164 9.03 1.21 5.18
CA TRP A 164 10.01 2.26 5.01
C TRP A 164 11.42 1.71 4.79
N ALA A 165 12.12 2.28 3.79
CA ALA A 165 13.55 2.13 3.59
C ALA A 165 14.19 3.52 3.68
N PRO A 166 15.13 3.75 4.62
CA PRO A 166 15.66 5.10 4.86
C PRO A 166 16.51 5.66 3.71
N LEU A 167 17.18 4.77 2.97
CA LEU A 167 18.09 5.11 1.88
C LEU A 167 18.09 4.02 0.80
N PRO A 168 18.50 4.36 -0.43
CA PRO A 168 18.84 3.35 -1.42
C PRO A 168 19.91 2.39 -0.90
N ASN A 169 19.85 1.15 -1.35
CA ASN A 169 20.78 0.08 -0.96
C ASN A 169 20.79 -0.24 0.54
N CYS A 170 19.70 0.00 1.24
CA CYS A 170 19.53 -0.42 2.62
C CYS A 170 19.72 -1.95 2.73
N PRO A 171 20.65 -2.44 3.56
CA PRO A 171 21.04 -3.86 3.58
C PRO A 171 19.87 -4.83 3.77
N PHE A 172 18.94 -4.52 4.65
CA PHE A 172 17.74 -5.34 4.87
C PHE A 172 16.92 -5.48 3.58
N TRP A 173 16.63 -4.37 2.90
CA TRP A 173 15.81 -4.37 1.69
C TRP A 173 16.53 -5.00 0.50
N VAL A 174 17.84 -4.82 0.39
CA VAL A 174 18.68 -5.50 -0.61
C VAL A 174 18.63 -7.02 -0.40
N ALA A 175 18.76 -7.47 0.84
CA ALA A 175 18.68 -8.88 1.18
C ALA A 175 17.31 -9.47 0.89
N TRP A 176 16.24 -8.74 1.18
CA TRP A 176 14.87 -9.22 0.90
C TRP A 176 14.56 -9.23 -0.60
N GLU A 177 15.03 -8.24 -1.33
CA GLU A 177 14.93 -8.25 -2.79
C GLU A 177 15.58 -9.51 -3.38
N ALA A 178 16.81 -9.82 -3.00
CA ALA A 178 17.52 -10.99 -3.49
C ALA A 178 16.82 -12.30 -3.13
N LYS A 179 16.35 -12.41 -1.88
CA LYS A 179 15.65 -13.60 -1.38
C LYS A 179 14.30 -13.82 -2.07
N SER A 180 13.51 -12.78 -2.19
CA SER A 180 12.22 -12.85 -2.87
C SER A 180 12.35 -13.03 -4.38
N ARG A 181 13.36 -12.44 -5.02
CA ARG A 181 13.69 -12.67 -6.44
C ARG A 181 13.98 -14.15 -6.69
N LYS A 182 14.79 -14.75 -5.85
CA LYS A 182 15.11 -16.19 -5.95
C LYS A 182 13.85 -17.04 -5.83
N ARG A 183 13.00 -16.74 -4.88
CA ARG A 183 11.72 -17.45 -4.69
C ARG A 183 10.82 -17.36 -5.91
N VAL A 184 10.55 -16.16 -6.41
CA VAL A 184 9.64 -15.96 -7.57
C VAL A 184 10.24 -16.48 -8.87
N THR A 185 11.57 -16.62 -8.96
CA THR A 185 12.24 -17.17 -10.13
C THR A 185 12.13 -18.71 -10.17
N PHE A 186 12.24 -19.36 -9.02
CA PHE A 186 12.38 -20.82 -8.93
C PHE A 186 11.15 -21.55 -8.39
N SER A 187 10.19 -20.86 -7.77
CA SER A 187 8.96 -21.49 -7.31
C SER A 187 7.96 -21.60 -8.46
N GLY A 188 7.48 -22.80 -8.73
CA GLY A 188 6.53 -23.10 -9.81
C GLY A 188 5.09 -22.69 -9.52
N GLY A 189 4.82 -21.69 -8.70
CA GLY A 189 3.47 -21.22 -8.38
C GLY A 189 2.58 -22.30 -7.76
N GLY A 190 2.00 -22.05 -6.60
CA GLY A 190 1.08 -22.96 -5.94
C GLY A 190 0.67 -22.45 -4.58
N ASP A 191 -0.34 -23.07 -3.98
CA ASP A 191 -0.93 -22.68 -2.69
C ASP A 191 0.07 -22.66 -1.52
N THR A 192 1.25 -23.24 -1.67
CA THR A 192 2.30 -23.25 -0.65
C THR A 192 2.96 -21.89 -0.44
N ALA A 193 2.80 -20.96 -1.40
CA ALA A 193 3.41 -19.64 -1.38
C ALA A 193 2.69 -18.61 -0.51
N ARG A 194 1.56 -18.94 0.10
CA ARG A 194 0.68 -17.97 0.77
C ARG A 194 1.37 -17.16 1.87
N ASN A 195 2.30 -17.77 2.61
CA ASN A 195 3.00 -17.16 3.74
C ASN A 195 4.52 -17.06 3.53
N ASP A 196 5.02 -17.32 2.33
CA ASP A 196 6.46 -17.32 2.05
C ASP A 196 7.12 -15.98 2.40
N HIS A 197 6.44 -14.86 2.11
CA HIS A 197 6.94 -13.54 2.44
C HIS A 197 7.07 -13.31 3.96
N LYS A 198 6.20 -13.93 4.76
CA LYS A 198 6.27 -13.86 6.22
C LYS A 198 7.47 -14.64 6.76
N TRP A 199 7.71 -15.82 6.21
CA TRP A 199 8.87 -16.63 6.56
C TRP A 199 10.18 -15.96 6.15
N GLU A 200 10.23 -15.35 4.98
CA GLU A 200 11.36 -14.54 4.54
C GLU A 200 11.64 -13.40 5.50
N PHE A 201 10.61 -12.66 5.89
CA PHE A 201 10.74 -11.59 6.88
C PHE A 201 11.32 -12.11 8.20
N LEU A 202 10.80 -13.19 8.75
CA LEU A 202 11.26 -13.75 10.01
C LEU A 202 12.73 -14.15 9.95
N SER A 203 13.16 -14.77 8.86
CA SER A 203 14.57 -15.15 8.67
C SER A 203 15.50 -13.94 8.55
N LEU A 204 15.05 -12.87 7.90
CA LEU A 204 15.83 -11.65 7.73
C LEU A 204 15.85 -10.80 8.99
N SER A 205 14.75 -10.73 9.73
CA SER A 205 14.67 -9.95 10.97
C SER A 205 15.66 -10.43 12.03
N ALA A 206 16.00 -11.71 12.04
CA ALA A 206 17.03 -12.26 12.90
C ALA A 206 18.43 -11.73 12.58
N LEU A 207 18.67 -11.37 11.31
CA LEU A 207 19.96 -10.84 10.83
C LEU A 207 20.06 -9.32 10.91
N TYR A 208 18.92 -8.63 10.97
CA TYR A 208 18.82 -7.17 10.97
C TYR A 208 17.98 -6.68 12.15
N PRO A 209 18.53 -6.72 13.37
CA PRO A 209 17.77 -6.40 14.59
C PRO A 209 17.37 -4.93 14.72
N GLU A 210 17.91 -4.03 13.90
CA GLU A 210 17.57 -2.61 13.88
C GLU A 210 16.17 -2.30 13.33
N ILE A 211 15.49 -3.28 12.74
CA ILE A 211 14.16 -3.12 12.18
C ILE A 211 13.18 -2.69 13.28
N GLU A 212 12.40 -1.64 13.00
CA GLU A 212 11.33 -1.17 13.88
C GLU A 212 9.97 -1.63 13.37
N ILE A 213 9.20 -2.26 14.24
CA ILE A 213 7.77 -2.52 14.01
C ILE A 213 7.01 -1.60 14.95
N ARG A 214 6.30 -0.63 14.37
CA ARG A 214 5.54 0.35 15.15
C ARG A 214 4.30 -0.27 15.79
N PRO A 215 3.78 0.34 16.87
CA PRO A 215 2.64 -0.22 17.59
C PRO A 215 1.39 -0.36 16.72
N GLN A 216 0.58 -1.36 17.02
CA GLN A 216 -0.72 -1.56 16.37
C GLN A 216 -1.67 -0.38 16.56
N THR A 217 -1.48 0.45 17.58
CA THR A 217 -2.26 1.68 17.78
C THR A 217 -2.10 2.72 16.69
N GLU A 218 -1.06 2.62 15.87
CA GLU A 218 -0.90 3.45 14.66
C GLU A 218 -1.74 2.93 13.48
N VAL A 219 -2.34 1.76 13.61
CA VAL A 219 -3.19 1.11 12.61
C VAL A 219 -4.50 0.68 13.26
N SER A 220 -5.61 0.99 12.62
CA SER A 220 -6.92 0.57 13.14
C SER A 220 -7.12 -0.94 13.11
N ARG A 221 -7.81 -1.49 14.10
CA ARG A 221 -8.09 -2.92 14.22
C ARG A 221 -9.44 -3.19 14.88
N LYS A 222 -9.94 -4.42 14.72
CA LYS A 222 -11.23 -4.82 15.27
C LYS A 222 -11.07 -5.32 16.70
N GLY A 223 -11.72 -4.61 17.65
CA GLY A 223 -11.90 -5.03 19.03
C GLY A 223 -10.62 -5.25 19.84
N ALA A 224 -10.80 -5.57 21.12
CA ALA A 224 -9.70 -5.80 22.06
C ALA A 224 -8.80 -7.00 21.72
N GLY A 225 -9.30 -7.97 20.95
CA GLY A 225 -8.55 -9.14 20.49
C GLY A 225 -7.58 -8.88 19.34
N GLY A 226 -7.57 -7.68 18.80
CA GLY A 226 -6.64 -7.31 17.72
C GLY A 226 -6.93 -7.95 16.37
N ARG A 227 -8.16 -8.39 16.14
CA ARG A 227 -8.56 -8.96 14.85
C ARG A 227 -8.45 -7.93 13.74
N ARG A 228 -8.14 -8.41 12.53
CA ARG A 228 -8.13 -7.62 11.33
C ARG A 228 -9.51 -7.03 11.03
N ILE A 229 -9.55 -5.77 10.57
CA ILE A 229 -10.77 -5.18 10.02
C ILE A 229 -11.16 -5.97 8.77
N GLN A 230 -12.43 -6.39 8.72
CA GLN A 230 -12.99 -7.12 7.60
C GLN A 230 -13.79 -6.18 6.69
N ILE A 231 -14.00 -6.59 5.44
CA ILE A 231 -14.76 -5.77 4.50
C ILE A 231 -16.20 -5.56 4.97
N GLU A 232 -16.80 -6.54 5.66
CA GLU A 232 -18.14 -6.41 6.26
C GLU A 232 -18.20 -5.26 7.27
N ASP A 233 -17.12 -5.03 8.01
CA ASP A 233 -17.05 -3.96 9.01
C ASP A 233 -17.08 -2.57 8.36
N LEU A 234 -16.45 -2.44 7.21
CA LEU A 234 -16.34 -1.18 6.47
C LEU A 234 -17.58 -0.88 5.61
N LEU A 235 -18.22 -1.91 5.08
CA LEU A 235 -19.38 -1.76 4.21
C LEU A 235 -20.73 -1.93 4.94
N ALA A 236 -20.69 -2.07 6.26
CA ALA A 236 -21.89 -2.01 7.08
C ALA A 236 -22.46 -0.58 7.09
N ALA A 237 -23.80 -0.47 7.21
CA ALA A 237 -24.42 0.78 7.57
C ALA A 237 -24.08 1.10 9.03
N GLY A 238 -23.72 2.34 9.33
CA GLY A 238 -23.31 2.73 10.66
C GLY A 238 -23.73 4.14 11.02
N GLN A 239 -23.80 4.39 12.33
CA GLN A 239 -23.88 5.75 12.86
C GLN A 239 -22.46 6.22 13.17
N GLU A 240 -22.21 7.51 12.95
CA GLU A 240 -20.93 8.13 13.24
C GLU A 240 -20.54 7.88 14.72
N GLY A 241 -19.35 7.29 14.91
CA GLY A 241 -18.83 6.96 16.23
C GLY A 241 -19.16 5.57 16.75
N ASP A 242 -20.07 4.85 16.11
CA ASP A 242 -20.45 3.47 16.47
C ASP A 242 -19.93 2.49 15.42
N TRP A 243 -18.62 2.30 15.39
CA TRP A 243 -17.98 1.44 14.42
C TRP A 243 -17.64 0.06 15.03
N PRO A 244 -17.65 -1.00 14.21
CA PRO A 244 -17.35 -2.36 14.69
C PRO A 244 -15.86 -2.62 14.90
N PHE A 245 -15.02 -1.59 14.88
CA PHE A 245 -13.58 -1.65 15.10
C PHE A 245 -13.09 -0.38 15.79
N GLU A 246 -11.87 -0.45 16.31
CA GLU A 246 -11.26 0.67 17.03
C GLU A 246 -10.42 1.54 16.09
N VAL A 247 -10.61 2.86 16.17
CA VAL A 247 -9.74 3.86 15.58
C VAL A 247 -9.14 4.64 16.75
N TYR A 248 -7.82 4.57 16.89
CA TYR A 248 -7.11 5.24 17.97
C TYR A 248 -6.77 6.68 17.59
N SER A 249 -6.58 7.54 18.59
CA SER A 249 -6.08 8.91 18.36
C SER A 249 -4.70 8.92 17.70
N THR A 250 -3.94 7.83 17.85
CA THR A 250 -2.61 7.63 17.25
C THR A 250 -2.65 6.90 15.91
N SER A 251 -3.84 6.49 15.44
CA SER A 251 -3.96 5.77 14.16
C SER A 251 -3.60 6.69 12.99
N VAL A 252 -2.64 6.27 12.18
CA VAL A 252 -2.21 7.03 10.99
C VAL A 252 -2.87 6.52 9.72
N TYR A 253 -3.37 5.29 9.70
CA TYR A 253 -4.13 4.79 8.56
C TYR A 253 -5.08 3.64 8.94
N ILE A 254 -6.03 3.40 8.04
CA ILE A 254 -6.96 2.27 8.09
C ILE A 254 -6.66 1.38 6.88
N PRO A 255 -6.30 0.10 7.09
CA PRO A 255 -6.10 -0.83 6.00
C PRO A 255 -7.43 -1.30 5.42
N LEU A 256 -7.55 -1.28 4.10
CA LEU A 256 -8.67 -1.92 3.41
C LEU A 256 -8.28 -3.33 3.01
N PRO A 257 -9.10 -4.34 3.30
CA PRO A 257 -8.83 -5.71 2.88
C PRO A 257 -9.15 -5.90 1.38
N TRP A 258 -8.32 -5.30 0.53
CA TRP A 258 -8.53 -5.25 -0.91
C TRP A 258 -8.67 -6.64 -1.56
N PRO A 259 -7.86 -7.67 -1.23
CA PRO A 259 -8.03 -8.99 -1.83
C PRO A 259 -9.41 -9.58 -1.59
N GLU A 260 -9.97 -9.41 -0.39
CA GLU A 260 -11.31 -9.87 -0.06
C GLU A 260 -12.38 -9.09 -0.83
N LEU A 261 -12.24 -7.78 -0.90
CA LEU A 261 -13.17 -6.93 -1.66
C LEU A 261 -13.16 -7.27 -3.14
N ARG A 262 -11.97 -7.49 -3.72
CA ARG A 262 -11.79 -7.89 -5.11
C ARG A 262 -12.43 -9.23 -5.43
N ASP A 263 -12.26 -10.22 -4.55
CA ASP A 263 -12.59 -11.61 -4.84
C ASP A 263 -14.04 -11.97 -4.44
N ARG A 264 -14.67 -11.19 -3.57
CA ARG A 264 -16.01 -11.47 -3.06
C ARG A 264 -17.08 -10.76 -3.89
N ARG A 265 -17.83 -11.54 -4.67
CA ARG A 265 -18.92 -11.05 -5.54
C ARG A 265 -20.00 -10.29 -4.78
N ALA A 266 -20.25 -10.64 -3.53
CA ALA A 266 -21.24 -10.01 -2.68
C ALA A 266 -21.03 -8.50 -2.51
N PHE A 267 -19.81 -8.00 -2.68
CA PHE A 267 -19.48 -6.58 -2.54
C PHE A 267 -19.22 -5.87 -3.87
N GLY A 268 -19.53 -6.51 -5.00
CA GLY A 268 -19.41 -5.89 -6.32
C GLY A 268 -20.16 -4.57 -6.46
N TRP A 269 -21.25 -4.39 -5.74
CA TRP A 269 -22.02 -3.14 -5.72
C TRP A 269 -21.17 -1.96 -5.23
N PHE A 270 -20.29 -2.17 -4.26
CA PHE A 270 -19.41 -1.12 -3.74
C PHE A 270 -18.37 -0.70 -4.79
N LEU A 271 -17.83 -1.65 -5.52
CA LEU A 271 -16.85 -1.36 -6.58
C LEU A 271 -17.43 -0.52 -7.71
N ARG A 272 -18.75 -0.51 -7.87
CA ARG A 272 -19.48 0.29 -8.87
C ARG A 272 -19.93 1.65 -8.37
N MET A 273 -19.81 1.91 -7.07
CA MET A 273 -20.19 3.22 -6.50
C MET A 273 -19.23 4.29 -6.98
N SER A 274 -19.79 5.42 -7.40
CA SER A 274 -18.98 6.62 -7.68
C SER A 274 -18.45 7.23 -6.38
N GLU A 275 -17.47 8.10 -6.48
CA GLU A 275 -16.98 8.87 -5.33
C GLU A 275 -18.12 9.62 -4.64
N HIS A 276 -18.97 10.25 -5.43
CA HIS A 276 -20.14 10.99 -4.90
C HIS A 276 -21.09 10.06 -4.14
N GLN A 277 -21.40 8.88 -4.68
CA GLN A 277 -22.26 7.90 -4.00
C GLN A 277 -21.64 7.41 -2.69
N ILE A 278 -20.32 7.20 -2.65
CA ILE A 278 -19.63 6.84 -1.42
C ILE A 278 -19.74 7.96 -0.39
N LYS A 279 -19.50 9.19 -0.80
CA LYS A 279 -19.57 10.38 0.08
C LYS A 279 -20.96 10.60 0.67
N GLU A 280 -22.01 10.28 -0.08
CA GLU A 280 -23.41 10.44 0.34
C GLU A 280 -23.99 9.19 1.02
N SER A 281 -23.22 8.11 1.11
CA SER A 281 -23.68 6.86 1.72
C SER A 281 -23.69 6.92 3.25
N ASP A 282 -24.38 5.95 3.87
CA ASP A 282 -24.39 5.72 5.31
C ASP A 282 -23.40 4.60 5.72
N LEU A 283 -22.47 4.25 4.84
CA LEU A 283 -21.50 3.19 5.09
C LEU A 283 -20.42 3.65 6.07
N VAL A 284 -19.93 2.70 6.88
CA VAL A 284 -18.83 2.96 7.80
C VAL A 284 -17.58 3.47 7.08
N ILE A 285 -17.28 2.95 5.89
CA ILE A 285 -16.13 3.42 5.10
C ILE A 285 -16.23 4.92 4.76
N ARG A 286 -17.42 5.44 4.56
CA ARG A 286 -17.63 6.88 4.33
C ARG A 286 -17.19 7.68 5.54
N ASP A 287 -17.46 7.21 6.75
CA ASP A 287 -17.01 7.86 7.98
C ASP A 287 -15.48 7.85 8.08
N MET A 288 -14.84 6.78 7.62
CA MET A 288 -13.38 6.68 7.59
C MET A 288 -12.78 7.71 6.63
N PHE A 289 -13.36 7.89 5.44
CA PHE A 289 -12.95 8.94 4.52
C PHE A 289 -13.20 10.35 5.08
N LYS A 290 -14.25 10.52 5.87
CA LYS A 290 -14.51 11.78 6.57
C LYS A 290 -13.44 12.05 7.63
N LEU A 291 -13.06 11.05 8.43
CA LEU A 291 -11.93 11.18 9.37
C LEU A 291 -10.63 11.55 8.65
N ALA A 292 -10.41 10.99 7.46
CA ALA A 292 -9.25 11.30 6.64
C ALA A 292 -9.30 12.72 6.03
N GLY A 293 -10.45 13.38 6.08
CA GLY A 293 -10.64 14.74 5.58
C GLY A 293 -10.84 14.81 4.06
N VAL A 294 -11.27 13.73 3.41
CA VAL A 294 -11.55 13.70 1.96
C VAL A 294 -13.05 13.64 1.63
N VAL A 295 -13.86 13.67 2.64
CA VAL A 295 -15.34 13.78 2.52
C VAL A 295 -15.81 15.04 3.22
#